data_78b895a6cdcd9515c3dfb32d355771f4
#
_entry.id   78b895a6cdcd9515c3dfb32d355771f4
#
_cell.length_a   1.000
_cell.length_b   1.000
_cell.length_c   1.000
_cell.angle_alpha   90.00
_cell.angle_beta   90.00
_cell.angle_gamma   90.00
#
_symmetry.space_group_name_H-M   'P 1'
#
loop_
_entity.id
_entity.type
_entity.pdbx_description
1 polymer ?
#
loop_
_entity_poly.entity_id
_entity_poly.type
_entity_poly.pdbx_seq_one_letter_code
_entity_poly.pdbx_strand_id
1 'polypeptide(L)'
;FDTQSTGITFATSDKAPGDKVPLVTMGYGLSQSADGRVFEWNFPLLGSYWTAADSMIQDILKKEKGNLKGKKIALVYHDSPYGKEPIPLLEKRAAKEGFELLKLPVTAPGVEQKSTWLQIRQQRPDYVLLWSAGVMTPAAIREAQATNFPREKMYAIWWAGSDHDVKDIGAGAKGYNAMTIHNTAERDKVHDEVKAQLYDKGQGTAKDAAELGAMAHTRGMVISMLQVEAIRVAQEKYGKGKVMTPEQVRWGFENLNLTQARLNELGFGKILRPMQTSCSNHLGADWARVAQWDGSGWKVVSDWYQAD
;
A
#
# COMPACT_ATOMS: atom_id res chain seq x y z
N PHE A 1 -17.11 -0.35 -5.26
CA PHE A 1 -16.37 -0.97 -6.38
C PHE A 1 -14.86 -0.76 -6.17
N ASP A 2 -14.09 -1.82 -6.22
CA ASP A 2 -12.62 -1.81 -6.05
C ASP A 2 -11.96 -2.15 -7.40
N THR A 3 -11.26 -1.18 -7.99
CA THR A 3 -10.70 -1.31 -9.35
C THR A 3 -9.39 -2.09 -9.39
N GLN A 4 -8.66 -2.18 -8.29
CA GLN A 4 -7.32 -2.74 -8.19
C GLN A 4 -6.32 -2.17 -9.23
N SER A 5 -6.61 -0.98 -9.76
CA SER A 5 -5.80 -0.35 -10.82
C SER A 5 -5.88 1.18 -10.76
N THR A 6 -4.74 1.85 -10.61
CA THR A 6 -4.62 3.31 -10.65
C THR A 6 -5.11 3.87 -12.00
N GLY A 7 -4.75 3.24 -13.12
CA GLY A 7 -5.20 3.69 -14.44
C GLY A 7 -6.71 3.59 -14.64
N ILE A 8 -7.34 2.51 -14.15
CA ILE A 8 -8.80 2.35 -14.20
C ILE A 8 -9.45 3.36 -13.24
N THR A 9 -8.88 3.59 -12.06
CA THR A 9 -9.40 4.60 -11.13
C THR A 9 -9.43 5.98 -11.79
N PHE A 10 -8.36 6.40 -12.45
CA PHE A 10 -8.33 7.67 -13.18
C PHE A 10 -9.42 7.75 -14.27
N ALA A 11 -9.62 6.66 -15.00
CA ALA A 11 -10.63 6.62 -16.07
C ALA A 11 -12.08 6.57 -15.56
N THR A 12 -12.30 6.19 -14.30
CA THR A 12 -13.64 6.03 -13.72
C THR A 12 -14.00 7.08 -12.68
N SER A 13 -13.03 7.81 -12.12
CA SER A 13 -13.26 8.80 -11.06
C SER A 13 -14.27 9.86 -11.45
N ASP A 14 -14.21 10.37 -12.68
CA ASP A 14 -15.16 11.39 -13.18
C ASP A 14 -16.57 10.83 -13.44
N LYS A 15 -16.69 9.51 -13.60
CA LYS A 15 -17.98 8.83 -13.85
C LYS A 15 -18.69 8.43 -12.55
N ALA A 16 -17.91 8.14 -11.52
CA ALA A 16 -18.42 7.66 -10.24
C ALA A 16 -19.53 8.52 -9.62
N PRO A 17 -19.49 9.86 -9.66
CA PRO A 17 -20.58 10.70 -9.19
C PRO A 17 -21.87 10.55 -10.01
N GLY A 18 -21.78 10.46 -11.34
CA GLY A 18 -22.94 10.27 -12.23
C GLY A 18 -23.58 8.90 -12.07
N ASP A 19 -22.76 7.88 -11.94
CA ASP A 19 -23.18 6.48 -11.75
C ASP A 19 -23.52 6.18 -10.28
N LYS A 20 -23.20 7.09 -9.36
CA LYS A 20 -23.38 6.95 -7.90
C LYS A 20 -22.73 5.69 -7.35
N VAL A 21 -21.51 5.38 -7.79
CA VAL A 21 -20.77 4.19 -7.39
C VAL A 21 -19.57 4.59 -6.54
N PRO A 22 -19.54 4.26 -5.23
CA PRO A 22 -18.34 4.48 -4.42
C PRO A 22 -17.16 3.68 -4.96
N LEU A 23 -16.06 4.35 -5.28
CA LEU A 23 -14.79 3.74 -5.66
C LEU A 23 -13.95 3.55 -4.40
N VAL A 24 -13.63 2.31 -4.07
CA VAL A 24 -12.76 1.99 -2.94
C VAL A 24 -11.37 1.72 -3.50
N THR A 25 -10.41 2.57 -3.15
CA THR A 25 -9.05 2.52 -3.72
C THR A 25 -7.99 2.38 -2.63
N MET A 26 -8.22 1.46 -1.70
CA MET A 26 -7.33 1.22 -0.55
C MET A 26 -5.89 0.94 -0.99
N GLY A 27 -5.01 1.89 -0.66
CA GLY A 27 -3.58 1.74 -0.89
C GLY A 27 -3.12 1.90 -2.34
N TYR A 28 -3.94 2.46 -3.24
CA TYR A 28 -3.53 2.81 -4.60
C TYR A 28 -4.13 4.16 -5.04
N GLY A 29 -3.78 4.62 -6.23
CA GLY A 29 -4.22 5.95 -6.71
C GLY A 29 -5.72 5.97 -6.97
N LEU A 30 -6.29 7.10 -6.79
CA LEU A 30 -5.85 8.49 -6.90
C LEU A 30 -5.55 9.07 -5.50
N SER A 31 -4.30 9.49 -5.20
CA SER A 31 -3.92 10.00 -3.87
C SER A 31 -4.64 11.29 -3.50
N GLN A 32 -4.94 12.16 -4.46
CA GLN A 32 -5.69 13.41 -4.27
C GLN A 32 -7.11 13.15 -3.76
N SER A 33 -7.65 11.95 -3.98
CA SER A 33 -9.01 11.61 -3.56
C SER A 33 -9.17 11.45 -2.03
N ALA A 34 -8.08 11.63 -1.27
CA ALA A 34 -8.15 11.82 0.17
C ALA A 34 -9.04 13.02 0.57
N ASP A 35 -9.12 14.07 -0.26
CA ASP A 35 -10.05 15.19 -0.04
C ASP A 35 -11.44 14.87 -0.59
N GLY A 36 -12.31 14.39 0.29
CA GLY A 36 -13.69 14.04 -0.05
C GLY A 36 -14.57 15.22 -0.46
N ARG A 37 -14.17 16.47 -0.19
CA ARG A 37 -14.90 17.67 -0.66
C ARG A 37 -14.79 17.85 -2.16
N VAL A 38 -13.74 17.27 -2.78
CA VAL A 38 -13.50 17.28 -4.22
C VAL A 38 -13.88 15.95 -4.85
N PHE A 39 -13.50 14.84 -4.20
CA PHE A 39 -13.68 13.49 -4.70
C PHE A 39 -14.72 12.73 -3.86
N GLU A 40 -15.96 13.22 -3.90
CA GLU A 40 -17.05 12.72 -3.05
C GLU A 40 -17.31 11.21 -3.13
N TRP A 41 -16.96 10.56 -4.24
CA TRP A 41 -17.25 9.15 -4.50
C TRP A 41 -16.01 8.25 -4.54
N ASN A 42 -14.83 8.78 -4.16
CA ASN A 42 -13.61 8.01 -4.14
C ASN A 42 -13.03 7.92 -2.73
N PHE A 43 -12.71 6.70 -2.27
CA PHE A 43 -12.33 6.38 -0.90
C PHE A 43 -10.99 5.63 -0.88
N PRO A 44 -9.83 6.33 -0.77
CA PRO A 44 -8.49 5.73 -0.74
C PRO A 44 -8.11 5.19 0.64
N LEU A 45 -9.02 4.61 1.34
CA LEU A 45 -8.95 4.18 2.74
C LEU A 45 -7.58 3.68 3.19
N LEU A 46 -7.21 3.96 4.44
CA LEU A 46 -6.00 3.58 5.18
C LEU A 46 -4.70 4.26 4.74
N GLY A 47 -4.53 4.59 3.50
CA GLY A 47 -3.32 5.22 3.00
C GLY A 47 -3.29 5.31 1.48
N SER A 48 -2.61 6.32 0.98
CA SER A 48 -2.40 6.58 -0.44
C SER A 48 -0.94 6.34 -0.83
N TYR A 49 -0.62 6.47 -2.11
CA TYR A 49 0.77 6.44 -2.56
C TYR A 49 1.60 7.60 -2.00
N TRP A 50 0.96 8.74 -1.71
CA TRP A 50 1.63 9.84 -1.04
C TRP A 50 1.98 9.49 0.40
N THR A 51 1.10 8.80 1.13
CA THR A 51 1.42 8.24 2.45
C THR A 51 2.67 7.36 2.41
N ALA A 52 2.74 6.45 1.44
CA ALA A 52 3.89 5.56 1.30
C ALA A 52 5.18 6.32 0.98
N ALA A 53 5.14 7.19 -0.01
CA ALA A 53 6.32 7.95 -0.46
C ALA A 53 6.86 8.86 0.64
N ASP A 54 5.97 9.54 1.36
CA ASP A 54 6.35 10.39 2.49
C ASP A 54 6.98 9.59 3.63
N SER A 55 6.35 8.49 4.01
CA SER A 55 6.86 7.59 5.06
C SER A 55 8.22 6.98 4.71
N MET A 56 8.47 6.66 3.43
CA MET A 56 9.81 6.23 2.97
C MET A 56 10.86 7.30 3.24
N ILE A 57 10.56 8.55 2.89
CA ILE A 57 11.48 9.68 3.12
C ILE A 57 11.68 9.92 4.61
N GLN A 58 10.63 9.80 5.44
CA GLN A 58 10.76 9.92 6.90
C GLN A 58 11.67 8.84 7.50
N ASP A 59 11.55 7.57 7.08
CA ASP A 59 12.42 6.49 7.55
C ASP A 59 13.88 6.71 7.11
N ILE A 60 14.09 7.12 5.87
CA ILE A 60 15.44 7.46 5.36
C ILE A 60 16.02 8.63 6.13
N LEU A 61 15.26 9.71 6.38
CA LEU A 61 15.66 10.83 7.21
C LEU A 61 16.12 10.38 8.60
N LYS A 62 15.33 9.50 9.25
CA LYS A 62 15.68 8.95 10.57
C LYS A 62 17.03 8.21 10.53
N LYS A 63 17.27 7.40 9.48
CA LYS A 63 18.53 6.67 9.29
C LYS A 63 19.70 7.60 9.00
N GLU A 64 19.48 8.69 8.27
CA GLU A 64 20.47 9.71 7.94
C GLU A 64 20.53 10.85 8.97
N LYS A 65 20.01 10.61 10.19
CA LYS A 65 20.06 11.55 11.34
C LYS A 65 19.45 12.92 11.02
N GLY A 66 18.40 12.94 10.21
CA GLY A 66 17.65 14.16 9.85
C GLY A 66 18.26 14.99 8.72
N ASN A 67 19.21 14.46 7.96
CA ASN A 67 19.88 15.24 6.90
C ASN A 67 19.99 14.44 5.60
N LEU A 68 19.28 14.89 4.55
CA LEU A 68 19.37 14.34 3.19
C LEU A 68 20.07 15.28 2.20
N LYS A 69 20.59 16.42 2.66
CA LYS A 69 21.25 17.38 1.78
C LYS A 69 22.42 16.74 1.04
N GLY A 70 22.38 16.81 -0.30
CA GLY A 70 23.42 16.23 -1.16
C GLY A 70 23.31 14.71 -1.38
N LYS A 71 22.35 14.03 -0.77
CA LYS A 71 22.04 12.63 -1.07
C LYS A 71 21.38 12.49 -2.42
N LYS A 72 21.49 11.30 -3.02
CA LYS A 72 20.77 10.94 -4.24
C LYS A 72 19.79 9.82 -3.95
N ILE A 73 18.55 9.99 -4.33
CA ILE A 73 17.49 8.98 -4.21
C ILE A 73 16.95 8.68 -5.60
N ALA A 74 17.02 7.43 -6.02
CA ALA A 74 16.48 7.01 -7.31
C ALA A 74 15.08 6.43 -7.13
N LEU A 75 14.10 6.91 -7.89
CA LEU A 75 12.80 6.29 -8.05
C LEU A 75 12.83 5.41 -9.30
N VAL A 76 12.82 4.10 -9.12
CA VAL A 76 12.61 3.10 -10.18
C VAL A 76 11.13 2.77 -10.23
N TYR A 77 10.46 3.10 -11.30
CA TYR A 77 9.00 3.02 -11.35
C TYR A 77 8.46 2.46 -12.66
N HIS A 78 7.36 1.73 -12.55
CA HIS A 78 6.59 1.28 -13.70
C HIS A 78 6.08 2.48 -14.50
N ASP A 79 6.38 2.55 -15.80
CA ASP A 79 5.98 3.69 -16.65
C ASP A 79 4.48 3.64 -16.96
N SER A 80 3.69 4.08 -16.00
CA SER A 80 2.23 4.12 -16.04
C SER A 80 1.71 5.14 -15.02
N PRO A 81 0.41 5.45 -15.02
CA PRO A 81 -0.20 6.30 -13.99
C PRO A 81 0.14 5.83 -12.58
N TYR A 82 0.17 4.50 -12.32
CA TYR A 82 0.56 3.91 -11.05
C TYR A 82 1.97 4.34 -10.61
N GLY A 83 2.96 4.15 -11.47
CA GLY A 83 4.35 4.42 -11.12
C GLY A 83 4.69 5.91 -11.04
N LYS A 84 3.90 6.76 -11.69
CA LYS A 84 4.07 8.22 -11.70
C LYS A 84 3.42 8.93 -10.51
N GLU A 85 2.50 8.29 -9.84
CA GLU A 85 1.71 8.85 -8.73
C GLU A 85 2.57 9.47 -7.60
N PRO A 86 3.69 8.87 -7.14
CA PRO A 86 4.49 9.42 -6.06
C PRO A 86 5.37 10.61 -6.48
N ILE A 87 5.57 10.84 -7.79
CA ILE A 87 6.54 11.83 -8.28
C ILE A 87 6.32 13.24 -7.72
N PRO A 88 5.10 13.80 -7.75
CA PRO A 88 4.88 15.16 -7.26
C PRO A 88 5.25 15.35 -5.78
N LEU A 89 4.92 14.35 -4.94
CA LEU A 89 5.28 14.37 -3.53
C LEU A 89 6.80 14.23 -3.34
N LEU A 90 7.44 13.31 -4.06
CA LEU A 90 8.89 13.11 -3.96
C LEU A 90 9.68 14.33 -4.44
N GLU A 91 9.20 15.05 -5.47
CA GLU A 91 9.80 16.32 -5.91
C GLU A 91 9.65 17.41 -4.83
N LYS A 92 8.49 17.50 -4.17
CA LYS A 92 8.28 18.40 -3.03
C LYS A 92 9.21 18.05 -1.87
N ARG A 93 9.35 16.77 -1.54
CA ARG A 93 10.29 16.32 -0.47
C ARG A 93 11.75 16.55 -0.87
N ALA A 94 12.12 16.32 -2.12
CA ALA A 94 13.47 16.60 -2.62
C ALA A 94 13.84 18.07 -2.46
N ALA A 95 12.94 18.98 -2.82
CA ALA A 95 13.13 20.43 -2.64
C ALA A 95 13.23 20.80 -1.14
N LYS A 96 12.40 20.21 -0.28
CA LYS A 96 12.37 20.48 1.17
C LYS A 96 13.64 19.98 1.86
N GLU A 97 14.05 18.75 1.58
CA GLU A 97 15.13 18.04 2.30
C GLU A 97 16.51 18.17 1.62
N GLY A 98 16.56 18.70 0.39
CA GLY A 98 17.80 18.98 -0.33
C GLY A 98 18.48 17.76 -0.94
N PHE A 99 17.76 16.68 -1.23
CA PHE A 99 18.29 15.54 -1.97
C PHE A 99 18.02 15.64 -3.48
N GLU A 100 18.84 14.99 -4.29
CA GLU A 100 18.63 14.82 -5.74
C GLU A 100 17.70 13.63 -6.00
N LEU A 101 16.60 13.84 -6.73
CA LEU A 101 15.67 12.80 -7.14
C LEU A 101 15.96 12.35 -8.57
N LEU A 102 16.42 11.12 -8.74
CA LEU A 102 16.59 10.47 -10.04
C LEU A 102 15.32 9.70 -10.41
N LYS A 103 14.73 9.98 -11.56
CA LYS A 103 13.50 9.33 -12.03
C LYS A 103 13.83 8.34 -13.16
N LEU A 104 13.67 7.05 -12.91
CA LEU A 104 14.06 5.94 -13.79
C LEU A 104 12.82 5.12 -14.17
N PRO A 105 12.14 5.46 -15.27
CA PRO A 105 10.98 4.70 -15.74
C PRO A 105 11.40 3.32 -16.27
N VAL A 106 10.55 2.33 -16.01
CA VAL A 106 10.70 0.97 -16.56
C VAL A 106 9.44 0.62 -17.32
N THR A 107 9.59 0.29 -18.59
CA THR A 107 8.49 -0.07 -19.48
C THR A 107 7.86 -1.41 -19.08
N ALA A 108 6.52 -1.48 -19.14
CA ALA A 108 5.78 -2.73 -18.89
C ALA A 108 6.25 -3.88 -19.81
N PRO A 109 6.28 -5.10 -19.33
CA PRO A 109 5.90 -5.60 -18.00
C PRO A 109 6.99 -5.43 -16.92
N GLY A 110 8.11 -4.78 -17.24
CA GLY A 110 9.14 -4.45 -16.27
C GLY A 110 10.16 -5.58 -16.00
N VAL A 111 10.27 -6.57 -16.88
CA VAL A 111 11.24 -7.66 -16.75
C VAL A 111 12.64 -7.20 -17.17
N GLU A 112 12.73 -6.41 -18.24
CA GLU A 112 13.99 -5.91 -18.79
C GLU A 112 14.45 -4.64 -18.06
N GLN A 113 15.31 -4.80 -17.05
CA GLN A 113 15.77 -3.70 -16.21
C GLN A 113 17.30 -3.51 -16.20
N LYS A 114 18.04 -4.30 -16.96
CA LYS A 114 19.50 -4.27 -16.95
C LYS A 114 20.07 -2.87 -17.21
N SER A 115 19.53 -2.14 -18.18
CA SER A 115 19.95 -0.76 -18.49
C SER A 115 19.69 0.21 -17.32
N THR A 116 18.55 0.08 -16.67
CA THR A 116 18.17 0.89 -15.50
C THR A 116 19.15 0.66 -14.35
N TRP A 117 19.49 -0.59 -14.05
CA TRP A 117 20.42 -0.91 -12.96
C TRP A 117 21.88 -0.59 -13.29
N LEU A 118 22.27 -0.58 -14.58
CA LEU A 118 23.54 -0.02 -15.01
C LEU A 118 23.60 1.50 -14.78
N GLN A 119 22.50 2.23 -15.03
CA GLN A 119 22.42 3.66 -14.68
C GLN A 119 22.53 3.88 -13.18
N ILE A 120 21.83 3.07 -12.34
CA ILE A 120 21.95 3.12 -10.88
C ILE A 120 23.41 2.92 -10.45
N ARG A 121 24.10 1.95 -11.04
CA ARG A 121 25.52 1.72 -10.76
C ARG A 121 26.41 2.91 -11.14
N GLN A 122 26.12 3.59 -12.23
CA GLN A 122 26.85 4.78 -12.70
C GLN A 122 26.54 6.01 -11.83
N GLN A 123 25.27 6.27 -11.53
CA GLN A 123 24.81 7.44 -10.79
C GLN A 123 25.04 7.31 -9.26
N ARG A 124 25.20 6.07 -8.78
CA ARG A 124 25.47 5.76 -7.36
C ARG A 124 24.51 6.45 -6.38
N PRO A 125 23.18 6.26 -6.52
CA PRO A 125 22.24 6.80 -5.55
C PRO A 125 22.48 6.18 -4.17
N ASP A 126 22.21 6.95 -3.14
CA ASP A 126 22.28 6.49 -1.75
C ASP A 126 21.14 5.51 -1.43
N TYR A 127 19.96 5.72 -2.05
CA TYR A 127 18.76 4.92 -1.87
C TYR A 127 18.02 4.70 -3.19
N VAL A 128 17.29 3.61 -3.27
CA VAL A 128 16.35 3.30 -4.37
C VAL A 128 14.95 3.15 -3.81
N LEU A 129 14.02 3.92 -4.32
CA LEU A 129 12.59 3.73 -4.11
C LEU A 129 12.05 2.92 -5.29
N LEU A 130 11.37 1.81 -5.00
CA LEU A 130 10.88 0.89 -6.02
C LEU A 130 9.35 0.96 -6.09
N TRP A 131 8.83 1.50 -7.19
CA TRP A 131 7.41 1.56 -7.49
C TRP A 131 7.04 0.54 -8.55
N SER A 132 7.00 -0.73 -8.13
CA SER A 132 6.82 -1.89 -8.98
C SER A 132 5.71 -2.82 -8.45
N ALA A 133 5.28 -3.74 -9.28
CA ALA A 133 4.36 -4.80 -8.92
C ALA A 133 4.58 -6.02 -9.82
N GLY A 134 4.18 -7.20 -9.34
CA GLY A 134 4.26 -8.45 -10.08
C GLY A 134 5.69 -8.75 -10.55
N VAL A 135 5.86 -9.18 -11.78
CA VAL A 135 7.15 -9.63 -12.35
C VAL A 135 8.26 -8.58 -12.32
N MET A 136 7.91 -7.30 -12.28
CA MET A 136 8.87 -6.21 -12.20
C MET A 136 9.67 -6.22 -10.89
N THR A 137 9.03 -6.60 -9.77
CA THR A 137 9.66 -6.59 -8.45
C THR A 137 10.81 -7.59 -8.32
N PRO A 138 10.61 -8.90 -8.56
CA PRO A 138 11.71 -9.86 -8.48
C PRO A 138 12.80 -9.57 -9.52
N ALA A 139 12.47 -9.03 -10.70
CA ALA A 139 13.46 -8.60 -11.67
C ALA A 139 14.34 -7.48 -11.10
N ALA A 140 13.76 -6.43 -10.49
CA ALA A 140 14.50 -5.36 -9.85
C ALA A 140 15.46 -5.85 -8.76
N ILE A 141 14.99 -6.78 -7.90
CA ILE A 141 15.82 -7.30 -6.81
C ILE A 141 16.99 -8.13 -7.32
N ARG A 142 16.77 -8.94 -8.39
CA ARG A 142 17.87 -9.72 -9.04
C ARG A 142 18.89 -8.79 -9.69
N GLU A 143 18.46 -7.75 -10.38
CA GLU A 143 19.36 -6.75 -10.98
C GLU A 143 20.11 -5.94 -9.92
N ALA A 144 19.47 -5.61 -8.81
CA ALA A 144 20.14 -5.00 -7.66
C ALA A 144 21.23 -5.92 -7.11
N GLN A 145 20.99 -7.23 -7.04
CA GLN A 145 21.98 -8.21 -6.64
C GLN A 145 23.13 -8.28 -7.65
N ALA A 146 22.84 -8.34 -8.95
CA ALA A 146 23.85 -8.40 -10.02
C ALA A 146 24.74 -7.16 -10.08
N THR A 147 24.21 -5.99 -9.69
CA THR A 147 24.96 -4.72 -9.62
C THR A 147 25.56 -4.42 -8.25
N ASN A 148 25.44 -5.34 -7.29
CA ASN A 148 25.85 -5.19 -5.88
C ASN A 148 25.22 -3.98 -5.17
N PHE A 149 24.02 -3.56 -5.55
CA PHE A 149 23.30 -2.52 -4.82
C PHE A 149 22.76 -3.09 -3.48
N PRO A 150 22.98 -2.43 -2.34
CA PRO A 150 22.55 -2.93 -1.02
C PRO A 150 21.02 -2.98 -0.91
N ARG A 151 20.45 -4.16 -0.57
CA ARG A 151 18.99 -4.32 -0.45
C ARG A 151 18.41 -3.52 0.71
N GLU A 152 19.16 -3.30 1.78
CA GLU A 152 18.77 -2.45 2.91
C GLU A 152 18.61 -0.97 2.57
N LYS A 153 19.10 -0.55 1.40
CA LYS A 153 18.91 0.79 0.82
C LYS A 153 17.80 0.84 -0.24
N MET A 154 17.08 -0.26 -0.44
CA MET A 154 15.90 -0.34 -1.31
C MET A 154 14.63 -0.24 -0.47
N TYR A 155 13.73 0.63 -0.88
CA TYR A 155 12.41 0.81 -0.28
C TYR A 155 11.35 0.63 -1.33
N ALA A 156 10.39 -0.22 -1.09
CA ALA A 156 9.33 -0.49 -2.04
C ALA A 156 7.96 -0.07 -1.54
N ILE A 157 7.10 0.29 -2.47
CA ILE A 157 5.68 0.40 -2.22
C ILE A 157 5.12 -0.96 -1.77
N TRP A 158 4.05 -0.98 -1.00
CA TRP A 158 3.42 -2.22 -0.51
C TRP A 158 2.99 -3.23 -1.57
N TRP A 159 2.79 -2.82 -2.84
CA TRP A 159 2.51 -3.73 -3.95
C TRP A 159 3.74 -4.52 -4.41
N ALA A 160 4.92 -4.09 -4.02
CA ALA A 160 6.21 -4.71 -4.27
C ALA A 160 6.79 -5.37 -3.00
N GLY A 161 5.96 -5.65 -2.00
CA GLY A 161 6.33 -6.22 -0.72
C GLY A 161 5.56 -7.50 -0.39
N SER A 162 5.20 -8.30 -1.38
CA SER A 162 4.56 -9.60 -1.14
C SER A 162 5.59 -10.71 -0.94
N ASP A 163 5.15 -11.79 -0.28
CA ASP A 163 5.98 -12.98 -0.11
C ASP A 163 6.39 -13.59 -1.46
N HIS A 164 5.50 -13.53 -2.46
CA HIS A 164 5.77 -14.02 -3.82
C HIS A 164 6.89 -13.23 -4.54
N ASP A 165 7.11 -11.96 -4.19
CA ASP A 165 8.15 -11.15 -4.82
C ASP A 165 9.56 -11.56 -4.39
N VAL A 166 9.71 -12.10 -3.18
CA VAL A 166 11.00 -12.29 -2.52
C VAL A 166 11.34 -13.75 -2.18
N LYS A 167 10.33 -14.61 -2.01
CA LYS A 167 10.51 -16.00 -1.55
C LYS A 167 11.47 -16.81 -2.42
N ASP A 168 11.33 -16.73 -3.73
CA ASP A 168 12.17 -17.47 -4.69
C ASP A 168 13.58 -16.85 -4.87
N ILE A 169 13.80 -15.64 -4.37
CA ILE A 169 15.10 -14.98 -4.34
C ILE A 169 15.84 -15.31 -3.03
N GLY A 170 15.09 -15.59 -1.97
CA GLY A 170 15.62 -16.04 -0.68
C GLY A 170 16.62 -15.05 -0.09
N ALA A 171 17.83 -15.55 0.17
CA ALA A 171 18.91 -14.76 0.76
C ALA A 171 19.36 -13.56 -0.10
N GLY A 172 19.15 -13.61 -1.42
CA GLY A 172 19.47 -12.50 -2.34
C GLY A 172 18.60 -11.26 -2.12
N ALA A 173 17.40 -11.44 -1.53
CA ALA A 173 16.48 -10.37 -1.17
C ALA A 173 16.66 -9.89 0.28
N LYS A 174 17.50 -10.51 1.09
CA LYS A 174 17.68 -10.13 2.50
C LYS A 174 18.06 -8.66 2.64
N GLY A 175 17.35 -7.97 3.53
CA GLY A 175 17.51 -6.54 3.77
C GLY A 175 16.55 -5.65 2.96
N TYR A 176 15.87 -6.19 1.94
CA TYR A 176 14.89 -5.46 1.13
C TYR A 176 13.73 -4.96 2.00
N ASN A 177 13.42 -3.66 1.86
CA ASN A 177 12.37 -3.02 2.63
C ASN A 177 11.12 -2.80 1.79
N ALA A 178 9.95 -2.97 2.39
CA ALA A 178 8.67 -2.60 1.79
C ALA A 178 7.81 -1.84 2.79
N MET A 179 7.06 -0.86 2.30
CA MET A 179 6.06 -0.17 3.10
C MET A 179 4.86 -1.07 3.38
N THR A 180 4.23 -0.87 4.52
CA THR A 180 2.96 -1.53 4.84
C THR A 180 2.03 -0.60 5.60
N ILE A 181 0.73 -0.70 5.28
CA ILE A 181 -0.37 0.02 5.95
C ILE A 181 -1.12 -0.87 6.97
N HIS A 182 -0.71 -2.12 7.09
CA HIS A 182 -1.25 -3.09 8.06
C HIS A 182 -0.14 -3.99 8.58
N ASN A 183 -0.39 -4.70 9.66
CA ASN A 183 0.54 -5.70 10.17
C ASN A 183 0.63 -6.89 9.21
N THR A 184 1.83 -7.34 8.92
CA THR A 184 2.10 -8.36 7.90
C THR A 184 2.47 -9.73 8.49
N ALA A 185 2.97 -9.74 9.72
CA ALA A 185 3.51 -10.96 10.34
C ALA A 185 2.61 -11.54 11.44
N GLU A 186 1.51 -10.87 11.78
CA GLU A 186 0.64 -11.30 12.86
C GLU A 186 -0.66 -11.89 12.34
N ARG A 187 -0.98 -13.10 12.79
CA ARG A 187 -2.32 -13.67 12.62
C ARG A 187 -3.24 -13.12 13.71
N ASP A 188 -4.48 -12.88 13.32
CA ASP A 188 -5.53 -12.46 14.23
C ASP A 188 -6.75 -13.37 14.04
N LYS A 189 -7.74 -13.24 14.89
CA LYS A 189 -8.95 -14.06 14.96
C LYS A 189 -9.62 -14.26 13.59
N VAL A 190 -9.64 -13.22 12.73
CA VAL A 190 -10.24 -13.32 11.39
C VAL A 190 -9.58 -14.41 10.52
N HIS A 191 -8.28 -14.63 10.64
CA HIS A 191 -7.60 -15.69 9.89
C HIS A 191 -8.06 -17.08 10.34
N ASP A 192 -8.23 -17.27 11.64
CA ASP A 192 -8.70 -18.55 12.20
C ASP A 192 -10.16 -18.79 11.82
N GLU A 193 -10.99 -17.75 11.81
CA GLU A 193 -12.38 -17.84 11.35
C GLU A 193 -12.49 -18.18 9.86
N VAL A 194 -11.70 -17.54 9.00
CA VAL A 194 -11.63 -17.85 7.56
C VAL A 194 -11.18 -19.29 7.36
N LYS A 195 -10.15 -19.74 8.08
CA LYS A 195 -9.71 -21.13 8.04
C LYS A 195 -10.85 -22.07 8.40
N ALA A 196 -11.47 -21.89 9.56
CA ALA A 196 -12.50 -22.79 10.08
C ALA A 196 -13.79 -22.78 9.23
N GLN A 197 -14.17 -21.62 8.68
CA GLN A 197 -15.45 -21.49 7.94
C GLN A 197 -15.34 -21.85 6.45
N LEU A 198 -14.15 -21.76 5.85
CA LEU A 198 -13.93 -22.02 4.43
C LEU A 198 -12.96 -23.18 4.19
N TYR A 199 -11.74 -23.08 4.65
CA TYR A 199 -10.68 -24.02 4.27
C TYR A 199 -10.88 -25.40 4.89
N ASP A 200 -11.24 -25.48 6.16
CA ASP A 200 -11.50 -26.76 6.83
C ASP A 200 -12.78 -27.46 6.28
N LYS A 201 -13.60 -26.73 5.51
CA LYS A 201 -14.78 -27.24 4.81
C LYS A 201 -14.53 -27.48 3.31
N GLY A 202 -13.30 -27.36 2.84
CA GLY A 202 -12.94 -27.56 1.44
C GLY A 202 -13.48 -26.48 0.48
N GLN A 203 -13.84 -25.30 0.99
CA GLN A 203 -14.39 -24.17 0.21
C GLN A 203 -13.37 -23.07 -0.10
N GLY A 204 -12.18 -23.16 0.44
CA GLY A 204 -11.12 -22.20 0.20
C GLY A 204 -10.52 -22.36 -1.20
N THR A 205 -10.08 -21.22 -1.80
CA THR A 205 -9.48 -21.18 -3.14
C THR A 205 -7.97 -21.18 -3.16
N ALA A 206 -7.30 -20.86 -2.04
CA ALA A 206 -5.86 -20.95 -1.94
C ALA A 206 -5.42 -22.42 -1.93
N LYS A 207 -4.32 -22.73 -2.60
CA LYS A 207 -3.79 -24.09 -2.68
C LYS A 207 -3.24 -24.60 -1.35
N ASP A 208 -2.81 -23.70 -0.48
CA ASP A 208 -2.22 -23.99 0.82
C ASP A 208 -2.85 -23.06 1.88
N ALA A 209 -3.30 -23.64 2.99
CA ALA A 209 -3.77 -22.87 4.15
C ALA A 209 -2.67 -21.96 4.76
N ALA A 210 -1.40 -22.21 4.46
CA ALA A 210 -0.29 -21.33 4.83
C ALA A 210 -0.34 -19.96 4.13
N GLU A 211 -1.03 -19.86 2.99
CA GLU A 211 -1.28 -18.57 2.32
C GLU A 211 -2.24 -17.66 3.09
N LEU A 212 -3.00 -18.22 4.03
CA LEU A 212 -3.79 -17.46 4.98
C LEU A 212 -2.86 -16.61 5.86
N GLY A 213 -2.99 -15.29 5.77
CA GLY A 213 -2.12 -14.36 6.47
C GLY A 213 -0.95 -13.84 5.64
N ALA A 214 -0.74 -14.35 4.40
CA ALA A 214 0.10 -13.66 3.43
C ALA A 214 -0.36 -12.21 3.23
N MET A 215 0.56 -11.32 2.94
CA MET A 215 0.30 -9.89 2.87
C MET A 215 -0.88 -9.53 1.94
N ALA A 216 -0.90 -10.09 0.74
CA ALA A 216 -1.95 -9.81 -0.23
C ALA A 216 -3.32 -10.37 0.20
N HIS A 217 -3.35 -11.56 0.82
CA HIS A 217 -4.57 -12.16 1.35
C HIS A 217 -5.16 -11.30 2.49
N THR A 218 -4.33 -10.91 3.45
CA THR A 218 -4.73 -10.04 4.57
C THR A 218 -5.29 -8.71 4.06
N ARG A 219 -4.67 -8.14 3.03
CA ARG A 219 -5.16 -6.89 2.39
C ARG A 219 -6.55 -7.07 1.76
N GLY A 220 -6.79 -8.18 1.08
CA GLY A 220 -8.12 -8.53 0.55
C GLY A 220 -9.18 -8.64 1.63
N MET A 221 -8.85 -9.26 2.77
CA MET A 221 -9.76 -9.31 3.93
C MET A 221 -10.04 -7.93 4.51
N VAL A 222 -9.02 -7.08 4.63
CA VAL A 222 -9.16 -5.71 5.15
C VAL A 222 -10.09 -4.89 4.27
N ILE A 223 -9.90 -4.88 2.95
CA ILE A 223 -10.77 -4.09 2.06
C ILE A 223 -12.21 -4.59 2.08
N SER A 224 -12.41 -5.91 2.16
CA SER A 224 -13.75 -6.50 2.29
C SER A 224 -14.41 -6.10 3.61
N MET A 225 -13.68 -6.14 4.71
CA MET A 225 -14.17 -5.71 6.02
C MET A 225 -14.57 -4.23 6.01
N LEU A 226 -13.77 -3.34 5.43
CA LEU A 226 -14.07 -1.90 5.35
C LEU A 226 -15.36 -1.63 4.55
N GLN A 227 -15.57 -2.36 3.46
CA GLN A 227 -16.81 -2.23 2.66
C GLN A 227 -18.03 -2.70 3.44
N VAL A 228 -17.95 -3.84 4.14
CA VAL A 228 -19.03 -4.35 4.97
C VAL A 228 -19.32 -3.40 6.15
N GLU A 229 -18.30 -2.86 6.79
CA GLU A 229 -18.47 -1.90 7.88
C GLU A 229 -19.12 -0.59 7.41
N ALA A 230 -18.79 -0.10 6.22
CA ALA A 230 -19.47 1.08 5.66
C ALA A 230 -20.97 0.84 5.47
N ILE A 231 -21.34 -0.33 4.95
CA ILE A 231 -22.75 -0.72 4.80
C ILE A 231 -23.41 -0.89 6.17
N ARG A 232 -22.74 -1.51 7.14
CA ARG A 232 -23.24 -1.68 8.51
C ARG A 232 -23.51 -0.32 9.18
N VAL A 233 -22.58 0.63 9.07
CA VAL A 233 -22.72 2.00 9.58
C VAL A 233 -23.91 2.71 8.94
N ALA A 234 -24.07 2.57 7.63
CA ALA A 234 -25.23 3.10 6.91
C ALA A 234 -26.54 2.47 7.41
N GLN A 235 -26.59 1.16 7.59
CA GLN A 235 -27.76 0.44 8.09
C GLN A 235 -28.12 0.82 9.54
N GLU A 236 -27.14 1.13 10.40
CA GLU A 236 -27.43 1.62 11.75
C GLU A 236 -28.18 2.95 11.72
N LYS A 237 -27.87 3.82 10.77
CA LYS A 237 -28.53 5.12 10.62
C LYS A 237 -29.88 5.03 9.90
N TYR A 238 -29.93 4.29 8.80
CA TYR A 238 -31.07 4.32 7.88
C TYR A 238 -32.01 3.13 8.01
N GLY A 239 -31.64 2.12 8.79
CA GLY A 239 -32.47 0.95 9.14
C GLY A 239 -31.74 -0.38 8.89
N LYS A 240 -31.60 -1.17 9.96
CA LYS A 240 -30.99 -2.51 9.92
C LYS A 240 -31.73 -3.44 8.96
N GLY A 241 -30.99 -4.22 8.18
CA GLY A 241 -31.52 -5.20 7.25
C GLY A 241 -32.12 -4.60 5.98
N LYS A 242 -32.12 -3.29 5.81
CA LYS A 242 -32.56 -2.65 4.56
C LYS A 242 -31.46 -2.63 3.53
N VAL A 243 -31.85 -2.70 2.26
CA VAL A 243 -30.94 -2.40 1.15
C VAL A 243 -30.66 -0.91 1.18
N MET A 244 -29.38 -0.55 1.13
CA MET A 244 -28.93 0.85 1.16
C MET A 244 -28.88 1.42 -0.26
N THR A 245 -29.27 2.69 -0.42
CA THR A 245 -29.02 3.42 -1.65
C THR A 245 -27.53 3.73 -1.80
N PRO A 246 -27.04 4.02 -3.01
CA PRO A 246 -25.66 4.44 -3.23
C PRO A 246 -25.20 5.59 -2.32
N GLU A 247 -26.04 6.61 -2.15
CA GLU A 247 -25.77 7.75 -1.30
C GLU A 247 -25.67 7.38 0.19
N GLN A 248 -26.49 6.41 0.64
CA GLN A 248 -26.42 5.90 2.00
C GLN A 248 -25.13 5.08 2.22
N VAL A 249 -24.70 4.31 1.20
CA VAL A 249 -23.41 3.59 1.26
C VAL A 249 -22.26 4.58 1.27
N ARG A 250 -22.28 5.63 0.42
CA ARG A 250 -21.31 6.72 0.46
C ARG A 250 -21.23 7.35 1.84
N TRP A 251 -22.38 7.69 2.42
CA TRP A 251 -22.44 8.21 3.78
C TRP A 251 -21.80 7.25 4.79
N GLY A 252 -22.01 5.95 4.64
CA GLY A 252 -21.36 4.94 5.48
C GLY A 252 -19.83 4.98 5.39
N PHE A 253 -19.28 5.12 4.19
CA PHE A 253 -17.84 5.30 3.99
C PHE A 253 -17.30 6.60 4.61
N GLU A 254 -18.06 7.70 4.53
CA GLU A 254 -17.69 8.98 5.14
C GLU A 254 -17.78 8.99 6.68
N ASN A 255 -18.39 7.98 7.27
CA ASN A 255 -18.65 7.89 8.72
C ASN A 255 -18.09 6.61 9.34
N LEU A 256 -17.09 5.99 8.73
CA LEU A 256 -16.37 4.89 9.36
C LEU A 256 -15.65 5.39 10.60
N ASN A 257 -15.83 4.68 11.71
CA ASN A 257 -15.10 4.91 12.96
C ASN A 257 -14.70 3.55 13.55
N LEU A 258 -13.56 3.06 13.12
CA LEU A 258 -13.00 1.80 13.57
C LEU A 258 -12.09 2.06 14.77
N THR A 259 -12.66 2.02 15.96
CA THR A 259 -11.89 2.05 17.21
C THR A 259 -11.11 0.75 17.40
N GLN A 260 -10.13 0.74 18.30
CA GLN A 260 -9.41 -0.49 18.66
C GLN A 260 -10.36 -1.58 19.19
N ALA A 261 -11.37 -1.18 19.96
CA ALA A 261 -12.39 -2.11 20.46
C ALA A 261 -13.17 -2.77 19.30
N ARG A 262 -13.58 -1.96 18.30
CA ARG A 262 -14.27 -2.48 17.12
C ARG A 262 -13.38 -3.38 16.27
N LEU A 263 -12.13 -3.02 16.06
CA LEU A 263 -11.17 -3.87 15.36
C LEU A 263 -10.95 -5.20 16.08
N ASN A 264 -10.86 -5.20 17.41
CA ASN A 264 -10.73 -6.43 18.19
C ASN A 264 -11.98 -7.32 18.06
N GLU A 265 -13.18 -6.73 18.07
CA GLU A 265 -14.44 -7.44 17.86
C GLU A 265 -14.49 -8.10 16.48
N LEU A 266 -14.05 -7.39 15.44
CA LEU A 266 -13.99 -7.87 14.06
C LEU A 266 -12.84 -8.87 13.79
N GLY A 267 -11.95 -9.07 14.75
CA GLY A 267 -10.79 -9.94 14.58
C GLY A 267 -9.64 -9.33 13.78
N PHE A 268 -9.56 -8.00 13.68
CA PHE A 268 -8.52 -7.25 12.98
C PHE A 268 -7.66 -6.39 13.92
N GLY A 269 -7.80 -6.57 15.23
CA GLY A 269 -7.15 -5.69 16.22
C GLY A 269 -5.64 -5.72 16.22
N LYS A 270 -5.03 -6.83 15.81
CA LYS A 270 -3.57 -6.93 15.61
C LYS A 270 -3.14 -6.53 14.19
N ILE A 271 -4.06 -6.48 13.23
CA ILE A 271 -3.79 -6.23 11.83
C ILE A 271 -3.80 -4.73 11.52
N LEU A 272 -4.81 -4.01 12.04
CA LEU A 272 -5.05 -2.62 11.72
C LEU A 272 -4.90 -1.71 12.94
N ARG A 273 -4.59 -0.45 12.64
CA ARG A 273 -4.73 0.67 13.58
C ARG A 273 -6.15 1.25 13.50
N PRO A 274 -6.62 1.89 14.58
CA PRO A 274 -7.85 2.67 14.53
C PRO A 274 -7.85 3.68 13.38
N MET A 275 -9.01 3.86 12.75
CA MET A 275 -9.20 4.82 11.66
C MET A 275 -10.57 5.49 11.74
N GLN A 276 -10.65 6.72 11.25
CA GLN A 276 -11.90 7.46 11.17
C GLN A 276 -11.95 8.31 9.91
N THR A 277 -12.97 8.10 9.09
CA THR A 277 -13.25 8.91 7.90
C THR A 277 -14.19 10.08 8.23
N SER A 278 -14.27 11.01 7.30
CA SER A 278 -15.26 12.09 7.31
C SER A 278 -15.54 12.50 5.86
N CYS A 279 -16.55 13.36 5.63
CA CYS A 279 -16.83 13.92 4.30
C CYS A 279 -15.68 14.77 3.72
N SER A 280 -14.73 15.20 4.53
CA SER A 280 -13.53 15.93 4.09
C SER A 280 -12.25 15.09 4.11
N ASN A 281 -12.26 13.93 4.74
CA ASN A 281 -11.12 13.01 4.83
C ASN A 281 -11.57 11.59 4.52
N HIS A 282 -11.41 11.19 3.26
CA HIS A 282 -11.74 9.86 2.78
C HIS A 282 -10.62 8.83 3.01
N LEU A 283 -9.46 9.27 3.49
CA LEU A 283 -8.34 8.38 3.84
C LEU A 283 -8.57 7.67 5.17
N GLY A 284 -9.08 8.39 6.16
CA GLY A 284 -9.43 7.89 7.50
C GLY A 284 -8.24 7.53 8.37
N ALA A 285 -7.13 7.16 7.79
CA ALA A 285 -5.82 6.95 8.39
C ALA A 285 -4.76 7.40 7.39
N ASP A 286 -3.59 7.74 7.87
CA ASP A 286 -2.47 8.17 7.01
C ASP A 286 -1.15 7.71 7.61
N TRP A 287 -1.08 6.40 7.86
CA TRP A 287 0.03 5.77 8.53
C TRP A 287 0.62 4.66 7.68
N ALA A 288 1.95 4.64 7.59
CA ALA A 288 2.68 3.52 7.04
C ALA A 288 3.91 3.20 7.88
N ARG A 289 4.45 2.02 7.75
CA ARG A 289 5.70 1.61 8.39
C ARG A 289 6.51 0.69 7.49
N VAL A 290 7.75 0.44 7.86
CA VAL A 290 8.68 -0.39 7.11
C VAL A 290 8.66 -1.81 7.64
N ALA A 291 8.46 -2.77 6.74
CA ALA A 291 8.81 -4.17 6.93
C ALA A 291 10.06 -4.50 6.11
N GLN A 292 10.93 -5.35 6.63
CA GLN A 292 12.15 -5.79 5.96
C GLN A 292 12.15 -7.30 5.82
N TRP A 293 12.58 -7.78 4.67
CA TRP A 293 12.77 -9.22 4.42
C TRP A 293 14.06 -9.72 5.08
N ASP A 294 13.95 -10.67 6.00
CA ASP A 294 15.09 -11.24 6.72
C ASP A 294 15.78 -12.41 6.01
N GLY A 295 15.23 -12.82 4.87
CA GLY A 295 15.65 -13.99 4.08
C GLY A 295 14.66 -15.15 4.17
N SER A 296 13.70 -15.09 5.10
CA SER A 296 12.68 -16.13 5.32
C SER A 296 11.29 -15.59 5.58
N GLY A 297 11.19 -14.33 6.03
CA GLY A 297 9.92 -13.67 6.33
C GLY A 297 10.05 -12.16 6.47
N TRP A 298 8.91 -11.48 6.45
CA TRP A 298 8.82 -10.06 6.69
C TRP A 298 8.87 -9.74 8.18
N LYS A 299 9.71 -8.81 8.57
CA LYS A 299 9.84 -8.28 9.94
C LYS A 299 9.59 -6.79 9.94
N VAL A 300 8.74 -6.31 10.82
CA VAL A 300 8.58 -4.89 11.05
C VAL A 300 9.86 -4.33 11.67
N VAL A 301 10.41 -3.27 11.07
CA VAL A 301 11.70 -2.68 11.46
C VAL A 301 11.62 -1.19 11.79
N SER A 302 10.44 -0.59 11.68
CA SER A 302 10.21 0.82 12.06
C SER A 302 8.97 0.98 12.92
N ASP A 303 8.87 2.16 13.59
CA ASP A 303 7.61 2.68 14.09
C ASP A 303 6.69 3.07 12.94
N TRP A 304 5.47 3.46 13.27
CA TRP A 304 4.55 4.04 12.31
C TRP A 304 4.94 5.49 12.00
N TYR A 305 4.94 5.83 10.73
CA TYR A 305 5.06 7.19 10.21
C TYR A 305 3.69 7.69 9.80
N GLN A 306 3.38 8.89 10.22
CA GLN A 306 2.23 9.64 9.69
C GLN A 306 2.73 10.53 8.56
N ALA A 307 2.04 10.53 7.43
CA ALA A 307 2.40 11.42 6.32
C ALA A 307 2.14 12.89 6.69
N ASP A 308 3.02 13.80 6.21
CA ASP A 308 2.98 15.25 6.42
C ASP A 308 1.96 15.96 5.48
#